data_cf79abd4426dfd568306281d6e92abea
#
_entry.id   cf79abd4426dfd568306281d6e92abea
#
_cell.length_a   1.000
_cell.length_b   1.000
_cell.length_c   1.000
_cell.angle_alpha   90.00
_cell.angle_beta   90.00
_cell.angle_gamma   90.00
#
_symmetry.space_group_name_H-M   'P 1'
#
loop_
_entity.id
_entity.type
_entity.pdbx_description
1 polymer ?
#
loop_
_entity_poly.entity_id
_entity_poly.type
_entity_poly.pdbx_seq_one_letter_code
_entity_poly.pdbx_strand_id
1 'polypeptide(L)'
;MASPGAQSQSGDEYFCQGVSLARKGQWKEALAAYKESLRLDPNNAQTYMNLGFVYYELGYDREAQQAFDRAAKLQARPCVR
;
A
#
# COMPACT_ATOMS: atom_id res chain seq x y z
N MET A 1 22.62 -10.67 19.47
CA MET A 1 22.29 -10.39 19.36
C MET A 1 21.43 -10.20 18.67
N ALA A 2 21.06 -10.20 18.46
CA ALA A 2 20.16 -10.24 18.03
C ALA A 2 19.72 -9.46 17.24
N SER A 3 19.51 -9.29 16.49
CA SER A 3 19.02 -8.60 15.66
C SER A 3 17.81 -8.28 15.88
N PRO A 4 17.55 -7.76 16.65
CA PRO A 4 16.34 -7.40 16.92
C PRO A 4 15.65 -6.76 15.92
N GLY A 5 16.14 -5.97 15.36
CA GLY A 5 15.37 -5.26 14.48
C GLY A 5 14.76 -6.06 13.52
N ALA A 6 15.24 -7.11 13.39
CA ALA A 6 14.82 -7.83 12.35
C ALA A 6 13.46 -7.99 12.36
N GLN A 7 12.87 -8.09 13.33
CA GLN A 7 11.63 -8.39 13.23
C GLN A 7 10.81 -7.34 13.15
N SER A 8 11.16 -6.24 13.15
CA SER A 8 10.21 -5.30 13.09
C SER A 8 10.04 -4.69 11.86
N GLN A 9 9.63 -5.33 10.88
CA GLN A 9 9.29 -4.66 9.66
C GLN A 9 8.09 -3.83 9.91
N SER A 10 8.15 -2.58 9.60
CA SER A 10 7.03 -1.68 9.79
C SER A 10 6.22 -1.58 8.53
N GLY A 11 5.10 -0.92 8.61
CA GLY A 11 4.30 -0.67 7.43
C GLY A 11 5.08 0.06 6.36
N ASP A 12 5.96 0.95 6.76
CA ASP A 12 6.79 1.68 5.79
C ASP A 12 7.72 0.77 5.04
N GLU A 13 8.26 -0.22 5.69
CA GLU A 13 9.17 -1.12 5.01
C GLU A 13 8.43 -1.96 3.98
N TYR A 14 7.25 -2.44 4.34
CA TYR A 14 6.46 -3.18 3.38
C TYR A 14 6.01 -2.27 2.24
N PHE A 15 5.69 -1.02 2.55
CA PHE A 15 5.34 -0.07 1.51
C PHE A 15 6.49 0.09 0.53
N CYS A 16 7.70 0.27 1.02
CA CYS A 16 8.86 0.41 0.15
C CYS A 16 9.11 -0.86 -0.68
N GLN A 17 8.91 -2.02 -0.08
CA GLN A 17 9.02 -3.25 -0.83
C GLN A 17 8.01 -3.29 -1.95
N GLY A 18 6.79 -2.88 -1.66
CA GLY A 18 5.76 -2.85 -2.69
C GLY A 18 6.12 -1.93 -3.83
N VAL A 19 6.67 -0.76 -3.51
CA VAL A 19 7.07 0.18 -4.55
C VAL A 19 8.15 -0.43 -5.43
N SER A 20 9.15 -1.05 -4.83
CA SER A 20 10.20 -1.68 -5.59
C SER A 20 9.68 -2.77 -6.50
N LEU A 21 8.79 -3.59 -5.96
CA LEU A 21 8.23 -4.68 -6.73
C LEU A 21 7.38 -4.15 -7.89
N ALA A 22 6.61 -3.10 -7.63
CA ALA A 22 5.78 -2.52 -8.66
C ALA A 22 6.64 -1.93 -9.78
N ARG A 23 7.74 -1.33 -9.43
CA ARG A 23 8.62 -0.78 -10.45
C ARG A 23 9.19 -1.85 -11.36
N LYS A 24 9.34 -3.05 -10.84
CA LYS A 24 9.83 -4.15 -11.65
C LYS A 24 8.71 -4.85 -12.39
N GLY A 25 7.49 -4.40 -12.23
CA GLY A 25 6.36 -5.04 -12.87
C GLY A 25 5.88 -6.28 -12.17
N GLN A 26 6.34 -6.52 -10.96
CA GLN A 26 5.92 -7.69 -10.20
C GLN A 26 4.68 -7.33 -9.42
N TRP A 27 3.56 -7.24 -10.14
CA TRP A 27 2.35 -6.68 -9.58
C TRP A 27 1.76 -7.50 -8.46
N LYS A 28 1.78 -8.82 -8.57
CA LYS A 28 1.20 -9.65 -7.54
C LYS A 28 1.99 -9.61 -6.26
N GLU A 29 3.30 -9.60 -6.39
CA GLU A 29 4.14 -9.46 -5.20
C GLU A 29 3.99 -8.10 -4.56
N ALA A 30 3.87 -7.07 -5.41
CA ALA A 30 3.66 -5.73 -4.89
C ALA A 30 2.34 -5.66 -4.13
N LEU A 31 1.31 -6.30 -4.67
CA LEU A 31 0.02 -6.34 -4.01
C LEU A 31 0.15 -6.94 -2.61
N ALA A 32 0.85 -8.04 -2.49
CA ALA A 32 1.02 -8.68 -1.20
C ALA A 32 1.77 -7.78 -0.22
N ALA A 33 2.79 -7.09 -0.71
CA ALA A 33 3.56 -6.19 0.16
C ALA A 33 2.70 -5.02 0.63
N TYR A 34 1.91 -4.44 -0.27
CA TYR A 34 1.05 -3.34 0.12
C TYR A 34 -0.03 -3.78 1.10
N LYS A 35 -0.56 -4.98 0.92
CA LYS A 35 -1.55 -5.47 1.87
C LYS A 35 -0.94 -5.66 3.25
N GLU A 36 0.30 -6.12 3.30
CA GLU A 36 0.97 -6.27 4.55
C GLU A 36 1.22 -4.91 5.20
N SER A 37 1.58 -3.93 4.38
CA SER A 37 1.76 -2.58 4.86
C SER A 37 0.48 -2.06 5.51
N LEU A 38 -0.65 -2.33 4.88
CA LEU A 38 -1.94 -1.88 5.41
C LEU A 38 -2.36 -2.64 6.65
N ARG A 39 -1.92 -3.88 6.77
CA ARG A 39 -2.22 -4.62 7.97
C ARG A 39 -1.56 -3.95 9.17
N LEU A 40 -0.37 -3.41 8.97
CA LEU A 40 0.35 -2.77 10.04
C LEU A 40 -0.03 -1.30 10.22
N ASP A 41 -0.47 -0.66 9.16
CA ASP A 41 -0.84 0.75 9.22
C ASP A 41 -2.07 0.96 8.35
N PRO A 42 -3.25 0.67 8.86
CA PRO A 42 -4.46 0.66 8.04
C PRO A 42 -4.95 2.02 7.57
N ASN A 43 -4.37 3.08 8.05
CA ASN A 43 -4.84 4.40 7.65
C ASN A 43 -3.88 5.12 6.73
N ASN A 44 -3.04 4.39 6.04
CA ASN A 44 -2.04 5.02 5.17
C ASN A 44 -2.63 5.22 3.79
N ALA A 45 -3.03 6.46 3.49
CA ALA A 45 -3.64 6.77 2.21
C ALA A 45 -2.70 6.51 1.05
N GLN A 46 -1.41 6.76 1.23
CA GLN A 46 -0.45 6.54 0.17
C GLN A 46 -0.41 5.07 -0.24
N THR A 47 -0.49 4.17 0.74
CA THR A 47 -0.47 2.76 0.44
C THR A 47 -1.73 2.36 -0.33
N TYR A 48 -2.88 2.91 0.05
CA TYR A 48 -4.10 2.62 -0.68
C TYR A 48 -4.01 3.12 -2.12
N MET A 49 -3.42 4.29 -2.32
CA MET A 49 -3.28 4.82 -3.65
C MET A 49 -2.41 3.90 -4.50
N ASN A 50 -1.29 3.47 -3.96
CA ASN A 50 -0.41 2.58 -4.70
C ASN A 50 -1.03 1.21 -4.91
N LEU A 51 -1.80 0.75 -3.93
CA LEU A 51 -2.52 -0.50 -4.07
C LEU A 51 -3.52 -0.40 -5.21
N GLY A 52 -4.20 0.74 -5.33
CA GLY A 52 -5.12 0.93 -6.42
C GLY A 52 -4.44 0.86 -7.77
N PHE A 53 -3.26 1.44 -7.89
CA PHE A 53 -2.50 1.34 -9.11
C PHE A 53 -2.18 -0.10 -9.45
N VAL A 54 -1.77 -0.90 -8.47
CA VAL A 54 -1.45 -2.29 -8.73
C VAL A 54 -2.68 -3.06 -9.18
N TYR A 55 -3.81 -2.84 -8.52
CA TYR A 55 -5.04 -3.49 -8.94
C TYR A 55 -5.39 -3.10 -10.37
N TYR A 56 -5.21 -1.82 -10.71
CA TYR A 56 -5.51 -1.35 -12.04
C TYR A 56 -4.64 -2.06 -13.08
N GLU A 57 -3.35 -2.20 -12.77
CA GLU A 57 -2.45 -2.88 -13.70
C GLU A 57 -2.79 -4.35 -13.84
N LEU A 58 -3.34 -4.95 -12.81
CA LEU A 58 -3.74 -6.34 -12.88
C LEU A 58 -5.11 -6.51 -13.53
N GLY A 59 -5.80 -5.42 -13.80
CA GLY A 59 -7.11 -5.51 -14.41
C GLY A 59 -8.25 -5.65 -13.42
N TYR A 60 -7.99 -5.46 -12.15
CA TYR A 60 -9.01 -5.59 -11.12
C TYR A 60 -9.63 -4.22 -10.89
N ASP A 61 -10.48 -3.79 -11.81
CA ASP A 61 -10.97 -2.42 -11.80
C ASP A 61 -11.80 -2.11 -10.57
N ARG A 62 -12.59 -3.06 -10.11
CA ARG A 62 -13.42 -2.80 -8.95
C ARG A 62 -12.57 -2.59 -7.71
N GLU A 63 -11.60 -3.46 -7.51
CA GLU A 63 -10.72 -3.34 -6.37
C GLU A 63 -9.90 -2.07 -6.45
N ALA A 64 -9.49 -1.69 -7.67
CA ALA A 64 -8.75 -0.45 -7.83
C ALA A 64 -9.59 0.74 -7.40
N GLN A 65 -10.86 0.75 -7.81
CA GLN A 65 -11.75 1.83 -7.45
C GLN A 65 -11.92 1.90 -5.93
N GLN A 66 -12.08 0.75 -5.29
CA GLN A 66 -12.25 0.73 -3.85
C GLN A 66 -11.00 1.26 -3.15
N ALA A 67 -9.83 0.90 -3.63
CA ALA A 67 -8.59 1.37 -3.03
C ALA A 67 -8.45 2.87 -3.20
N PHE A 68 -8.75 3.38 -4.38
CA PHE A 68 -8.68 4.82 -4.60
C PHE A 68 -9.71 5.57 -3.75
N ASP A 69 -10.90 5.02 -3.61
CA ASP A 69 -11.91 5.65 -2.77
C ASP A 69 -11.46 5.71 -1.32
N ARG A 70 -10.83 4.64 -0.86
CA ARG A 70 -10.37 4.64 0.51
C ARG A 70 -9.26 5.67 0.69
N ALA A 71 -8.35 5.76 -0.27
CA ALA A 71 -7.28 6.74 -0.21
C ALA A 71 -7.87 8.15 -0.16
N ALA A 72 -8.88 8.40 -0.97
CA ALA A 72 -9.49 9.71 -1.00
C ALA A 72 -10.15 10.04 0.34
N LYS A 73 -10.80 9.07 0.94
CA LYS A 73 -11.43 9.32 2.23
C LYS A 73 -10.41 9.62 3.31
N LEU A 74 -9.30 8.94 3.27
CA LEU A 74 -8.27 9.18 4.28
C LEU A 74 -7.56 10.51 4.09
N GLN A 75 -7.45 10.95 2.84
CA GLN A 75 -6.82 12.21 2.58
C GLN A 75 -7.74 13.38 2.61
N ALA A 76 -9.02 13.13 2.47
CA ALA A 76 -9.94 14.19 2.36
C ALA A 76 -10.22 14.77 3.69
N ARG A 77 -9.37 15.05 4.54
CA ARG A 77 -9.66 15.61 5.68
C ARG A 77 -9.98 16.96 5.54
N PRO A 78 -10.70 17.40 6.24
CA PRO A 78 -11.21 18.69 6.08
C PRO A 78 -10.15 19.63 6.22
N CYS A 79 -9.58 19.69 5.99
CA CYS A 79 -8.69 20.52 5.99
C CYS A 79 -8.98 21.68 5.95
N VAL A 80 -9.26 21.80 5.91
CA VAL A 80 -9.43 22.63 5.73
C VAL A 80 -9.58 23.59 5.94
N ARG A 81 -9.57 23.94 5.89
CA ARG A 81 -9.64 24.74 5.82
C ARG A 81 -9.90 25.14 6.11
#